data_1c4ad3a8ff3a949272b44b9e6e6d5ec1
#
_entry.id   1c4ad3a8ff3a949272b44b9e6e6d5ec1
#
_cell.length_a   1.000
_cell.length_b   1.000
_cell.length_c   1.000
_cell.angle_alpha   90.00
_cell.angle_beta   90.00
_cell.angle_gamma   90.00
#
_symmetry.space_group_name_H-M   'P 1'
#
loop_
_entity.id
_entity.type
_entity.pdbx_description
1 polymer ?
#
loop_
_entity_poly.entity_id
_entity_poly.type
_entity_poly.pdbx_seq_one_letter_code
_entity_poly.pdbx_strand_id
1 'polypeptide(L)'
;MAWRLLRLEPLGLQEGPASPPEPGAFRPLEEPWEAKRGGQAPWPEPLYFVDGREQAEALVAQGPRLALLGCVAAGAVALKGGRVEVLGLRVRRVGVGLEEALWAGELVYEPAPTLGEGLEGLQAGLRAAREALEKEVAEGLEGGLLVVDGPVRLLREGPLLGYIKTHWVRYLPKEREALLEALAPGERTPAFRVHRKGLELASWYVRLPLPPEGL
;
A
#
# COMPACT_ATOMS: atom_id res chain seq x y z
N MET A 1 -27.65 -19.33 16.54
CA MET A 1 -27.66 -19.97 15.20
C MET A 1 -26.18 -20.20 14.80
N ALA A 2 -25.86 -21.33 14.14
CA ALA A 2 -24.51 -21.63 13.69
C ALA A 2 -24.19 -20.91 12.40
N TRP A 3 -22.93 -20.58 12.18
CA TRP A 3 -22.41 -20.07 10.92
C TRP A 3 -22.43 -21.17 9.85
N ARG A 4 -22.84 -20.83 8.64
CA ARG A 4 -22.90 -21.74 7.49
C ARG A 4 -21.97 -21.25 6.40
N LEU A 5 -21.13 -22.13 5.90
CA LEU A 5 -20.25 -21.87 4.74
C LEU A 5 -21.10 -21.63 3.49
N LEU A 6 -20.81 -20.53 2.77
CA LEU A 6 -21.43 -20.22 1.48
C LEU A 6 -20.46 -20.47 0.31
N ARG A 7 -19.19 -20.15 0.48
CA ARG A 7 -18.18 -20.26 -0.59
C ARG A 7 -16.77 -20.42 -0.01
N LEU A 8 -15.96 -21.27 -0.65
CA LEU A 8 -14.56 -21.57 -0.30
C LEU A 8 -13.51 -21.03 -1.30
N GLU A 9 -13.90 -20.38 -2.37
CA GLU A 9 -12.95 -19.93 -3.38
C GLU A 9 -12.39 -18.56 -3.05
N PRO A 10 -11.12 -18.28 -3.43
CA PRO A 10 -10.57 -16.94 -3.33
C PRO A 10 -11.43 -15.99 -4.16
N LEU A 11 -11.99 -14.98 -3.48
CA LEU A 11 -12.67 -13.88 -4.15
C LEU A 11 -11.57 -12.99 -4.73
N GLY A 12 -11.46 -12.97 -6.05
CA GLY A 12 -10.58 -12.03 -6.73
C GLY A 12 -10.96 -10.60 -6.36
N LEU A 13 -10.06 -9.90 -5.71
CA LEU A 13 -10.22 -8.47 -5.45
C LEU A 13 -10.02 -7.74 -6.78
N GLN A 14 -11.08 -7.23 -7.36
CA GLN A 14 -10.97 -6.29 -8.48
C GLN A 14 -10.60 -4.93 -7.91
N GLU A 15 -9.40 -4.45 -8.24
CA GLU A 15 -9.07 -3.05 -8.04
C GLU A 15 -9.94 -2.23 -9.00
N GLY A 16 -10.81 -1.40 -8.45
CA GLY A 16 -11.64 -0.48 -9.25
C GLY A 16 -10.78 0.59 -9.94
N PRO A 17 -11.29 1.21 -11.01
CA PRO A 17 -10.58 2.27 -11.71
C PRO A 17 -10.26 3.42 -10.76
N ALA A 18 -9.05 3.94 -10.88
CA ALA A 18 -8.60 5.06 -10.07
C ALA A 18 -9.42 6.32 -10.36
N SER A 19 -9.84 6.99 -9.30
CA SER A 19 -10.52 8.28 -9.45
C SER A 19 -9.58 9.33 -10.03
N PRO A 20 -10.04 10.20 -10.94
CA PRO A 20 -9.25 11.30 -11.45
C PRO A 20 -8.82 12.23 -10.30
N PRO A 21 -7.69 12.95 -10.44
CA PRO A 21 -7.24 13.89 -9.42
C PRO A 21 -8.28 15.00 -9.22
N GLU A 22 -8.41 15.46 -7.98
CA GLU A 22 -9.27 16.61 -7.67
C GLU A 22 -8.72 17.87 -8.35
N PRO A 23 -9.57 18.73 -8.94
CA PRO A 23 -9.15 20.01 -9.51
C PRO A 23 -8.43 20.88 -8.47
N GLY A 24 -7.24 21.40 -8.81
CA GLY A 24 -6.44 22.23 -7.92
C GLY A 24 -5.43 21.48 -7.03
N ALA A 25 -5.31 20.17 -7.17
CA ALA A 25 -4.41 19.34 -6.37
C ALA A 25 -2.91 19.53 -6.65
N PHE A 26 -2.54 20.18 -7.76
CA PHE A 26 -1.12 20.34 -8.16
C PHE A 26 -0.53 21.68 -7.73
N ARG A 27 0.63 21.64 -7.07
CA ARG A 27 1.45 22.83 -6.75
C ARG A 27 2.94 22.45 -6.86
N PRO A 28 3.74 23.14 -7.72
CA PRO A 28 5.18 22.87 -7.78
C PRO A 28 5.85 23.25 -6.46
N LEU A 29 6.78 22.42 -6.00
CA LEU A 29 7.66 22.67 -4.85
C LEU A 29 9.07 23.05 -5.29
N GLU A 30 9.43 22.74 -6.55
CA GLU A 30 10.71 23.05 -7.17
C GLU A 30 10.48 23.71 -8.52
N GLU A 31 11.25 24.75 -8.82
CA GLU A 31 11.31 25.43 -10.11
C GLU A 31 12.76 25.61 -10.55
N PRO A 32 13.08 25.77 -11.84
CA PRO A 32 12.18 25.66 -12.99
C PRO A 32 11.67 24.24 -13.21
N TRP A 33 10.54 24.10 -13.96
CA TRP A 33 9.93 22.81 -14.29
C TRP A 33 10.72 22.11 -15.41
N GLU A 34 11.87 21.57 -15.06
CA GLU A 34 12.83 20.90 -15.94
C GLU A 34 13.30 19.60 -15.31
N ALA A 35 13.81 18.67 -16.13
CA ALA A 35 14.39 17.42 -15.65
C ALA A 35 15.50 17.67 -14.63
N LYS A 36 15.46 16.94 -13.52
CA LYS A 36 16.47 17.00 -12.46
C LYS A 36 17.15 15.65 -12.32
N ARG A 37 18.44 15.65 -12.18
CA ARG A 37 19.19 14.42 -11.84
C ARG A 37 19.15 14.19 -10.33
N GLY A 38 19.13 12.93 -9.93
CA GLY A 38 19.28 12.56 -8.54
C GLY A 38 20.62 13.03 -7.96
N GLY A 39 20.63 13.39 -6.68
CA GLY A 39 21.88 13.70 -5.98
C GLY A 39 22.73 12.44 -5.79
N GLN A 40 24.02 12.63 -5.53
CA GLN A 40 24.97 11.55 -5.19
C GLN A 40 25.01 11.29 -3.66
N ALA A 41 24.02 11.76 -2.91
CA ALA A 41 23.96 11.49 -1.49
C ALA A 41 23.84 9.98 -1.24
N PRO A 42 24.56 9.44 -0.24
CA PRO A 42 24.39 8.05 0.13
C PRO A 42 22.94 7.78 0.55
N TRP A 43 22.43 6.60 0.23
CA TRP A 43 21.12 6.19 0.68
C TRP A 43 21.09 6.15 2.21
N PRO A 44 20.00 6.62 2.83
CA PRO A 44 19.81 6.42 4.26
C PRO A 44 19.83 4.93 4.58
N GLU A 45 20.63 4.51 5.54
CA GLU A 45 20.68 3.13 6.02
C GLU A 45 20.14 3.04 7.44
N PRO A 46 19.42 1.97 7.73
CA PRO A 46 18.94 0.91 6.86
C PRO A 46 17.82 1.39 5.92
N LEU A 47 17.70 0.76 4.75
CA LEU A 47 16.57 0.94 3.85
C LEU A 47 15.56 -0.17 4.13
N TYR A 48 14.37 0.21 4.58
CA TYR A 48 13.29 -0.72 4.92
C TYR A 48 12.26 -0.80 3.81
N PHE A 49 11.74 -2.00 3.59
CA PHE A 49 10.56 -2.25 2.75
C PHE A 49 9.53 -3.00 3.57
N VAL A 50 8.29 -2.51 3.57
CA VAL A 50 7.14 -3.16 4.19
C VAL A 50 6.12 -3.45 3.12
N ASP A 51 5.64 -4.69 3.11
CA ASP A 51 4.57 -5.14 2.21
C ASP A 51 3.65 -6.11 2.93
N GLY A 52 2.41 -6.18 2.48
CA GLY A 52 1.40 -7.05 3.05
C GLY A 52 0.52 -7.68 1.98
N ARG A 53 -0.11 -8.79 2.36
CA ARG A 53 -1.05 -9.52 1.51
C ARG A 53 -2.29 -9.90 2.29
N GLU A 54 -3.45 -9.83 1.65
CA GLU A 54 -4.69 -10.41 2.12
C GLU A 54 -5.14 -11.53 1.19
N GLN A 55 -5.84 -12.50 1.78
CA GLN A 55 -6.49 -13.59 1.05
C GLN A 55 -7.83 -13.89 1.72
N ALA A 56 -8.91 -13.78 0.94
CA ALA A 56 -10.20 -14.28 1.36
C ALA A 56 -10.17 -15.81 1.33
N GLU A 57 -10.60 -16.46 2.42
CA GLU A 57 -10.62 -17.91 2.57
C GLU A 57 -12.05 -18.46 2.44
N ALA A 58 -13.05 -17.79 3.07
CA ALA A 58 -14.42 -18.25 3.00
C ALA A 58 -15.44 -17.13 3.22
N LEU A 59 -16.58 -17.23 2.56
CA LEU A 59 -17.79 -16.46 2.89
C LEU A 59 -18.73 -17.32 3.71
N VAL A 60 -19.16 -16.83 4.86
CA VAL A 60 -20.04 -17.53 5.78
C VAL A 60 -21.29 -16.69 6.10
N ALA A 61 -22.39 -17.35 6.49
CA ALA A 61 -23.62 -16.69 6.86
C ALA A 61 -24.20 -17.26 8.16
N GLN A 62 -24.83 -16.38 8.94
CA GLN A 62 -25.62 -16.71 10.11
C GLN A 62 -26.95 -15.95 10.05
N GLY A 63 -28.00 -16.63 9.58
CA GLY A 63 -29.25 -15.94 9.22
C GLY A 63 -29.02 -14.93 8.10
N PRO A 64 -29.41 -13.66 8.27
CA PRO A 64 -29.19 -12.61 7.28
C PRO A 64 -27.76 -12.02 7.33
N ARG A 65 -26.96 -12.36 8.33
CA ARG A 65 -25.62 -11.80 8.55
C ARG A 65 -24.61 -12.55 7.70
N LEU A 66 -23.74 -11.79 7.04
CA LEU A 66 -22.61 -12.31 6.28
C LEU A 66 -21.29 -11.96 6.98
N ALA A 67 -20.32 -12.83 6.91
CA ALA A 67 -18.94 -12.55 7.30
C ALA A 67 -17.97 -13.14 6.29
N LEU A 68 -16.85 -12.41 6.04
CA LEU A 68 -15.75 -12.83 5.20
C LEU A 68 -14.58 -13.27 6.08
N LEU A 69 -14.27 -14.55 6.05
CA LEU A 69 -13.09 -15.10 6.69
C LEU A 69 -11.90 -14.94 5.77
N GLY A 70 -10.78 -14.51 6.31
CA GLY A 70 -9.58 -14.32 5.53
C GLY A 70 -8.31 -14.34 6.37
N CYS A 71 -7.19 -14.42 5.67
CA CYS A 71 -5.86 -14.35 6.22
C CYS A 71 -5.18 -13.07 5.74
N VAL A 72 -4.56 -12.34 6.64
CA VAL A 72 -3.75 -11.17 6.34
C VAL A 72 -2.33 -11.41 6.82
N ALA A 73 -1.36 -11.00 6.02
CA ALA A 73 0.05 -11.10 6.36
C ALA A 73 0.74 -9.77 6.07
N ALA A 74 1.75 -9.42 6.86
CA ALA A 74 2.64 -8.30 6.59
C ALA A 74 4.06 -8.64 7.06
N GLY A 75 5.06 -8.14 6.34
CA GLY A 75 6.46 -8.35 6.68
C GLY A 75 7.31 -7.14 6.33
N ALA A 76 8.50 -7.11 6.90
CA ALA A 76 9.51 -6.11 6.59
C ALA A 76 10.83 -6.76 6.23
N VAL A 77 11.55 -6.12 5.30
CA VAL A 77 12.94 -6.41 5.00
C VAL A 77 13.78 -5.16 5.17
N ALA A 78 15.01 -5.33 5.63
CA ALA A 78 16.02 -4.28 5.70
C ALA A 78 17.13 -4.55 4.69
N LEU A 79 17.55 -3.51 3.97
CA LEU A 79 18.80 -3.49 3.23
C LEU A 79 19.80 -2.61 3.97
N LYS A 80 20.91 -3.20 4.43
CA LYS A 80 21.97 -2.52 5.15
C LYS A 80 23.33 -3.08 4.75
N GLY A 81 24.26 -2.22 4.36
CA GLY A 81 25.59 -2.65 3.92
C GLY A 81 25.56 -3.68 2.78
N GLY A 82 24.62 -3.58 1.84
CA GLY A 82 24.43 -4.53 0.74
C GLY A 82 23.85 -5.88 1.14
N ARG A 83 23.43 -6.07 2.40
CA ARG A 83 22.79 -7.30 2.91
C ARG A 83 21.29 -7.09 3.10
N VAL A 84 20.51 -8.12 2.77
CA VAL A 84 19.07 -8.15 2.99
C VAL A 84 18.79 -9.01 4.22
N GLU A 85 17.99 -8.47 5.14
CA GLU A 85 17.54 -9.14 6.35
C GLU A 85 16.02 -9.10 6.44
N VAL A 86 15.38 -10.23 6.78
CA VAL A 86 13.94 -10.28 7.07
C VAL A 86 13.73 -9.92 8.53
N LEU A 87 12.98 -8.83 8.76
CA LEU A 87 12.77 -8.25 10.10
C LEU A 87 11.42 -8.59 10.70
N GLY A 88 10.77 -9.57 10.31
CA GLY A 88 9.52 -9.99 10.88
C GLY A 88 8.47 -10.27 9.83
N LEU A 89 7.77 -11.34 10.09
CA LEU A 89 6.58 -11.74 9.34
C LEU A 89 5.47 -11.92 10.37
N ARG A 90 4.36 -11.26 10.15
CA ARG A 90 3.14 -11.41 10.95
C ARG A 90 2.03 -11.94 10.09
N VAL A 91 1.28 -12.90 10.63
CA VAL A 91 0.12 -13.51 9.96
C VAL A 91 -1.03 -13.52 10.94
N ARG A 92 -2.21 -13.09 10.51
CA ARG A 92 -3.45 -13.13 11.31
C ARG A 92 -4.60 -13.65 10.47
N ARG A 93 -5.49 -14.40 11.10
CA ARG A 93 -6.79 -14.72 10.54
C ARG A 93 -7.84 -13.80 11.10
N VAL A 94 -8.62 -13.20 10.22
CA VAL A 94 -9.66 -12.24 10.56
C VAL A 94 -11.00 -12.65 9.96
N GLY A 95 -12.06 -12.40 10.70
CA GLY A 95 -13.42 -12.57 10.25
C GLY A 95 -14.12 -11.22 10.19
N VAL A 96 -14.17 -10.63 8.99
CA VAL A 96 -14.84 -9.34 8.78
C VAL A 96 -16.35 -9.54 8.86
N GLY A 97 -17.00 -8.78 9.76
CA GLY A 97 -18.42 -8.90 10.04
C GLY A 97 -18.76 -9.89 11.16
N LEU A 98 -17.75 -10.50 11.80
CA LEU A 98 -17.94 -11.23 13.06
C LEU A 98 -18.03 -10.26 14.24
N GLU A 99 -18.80 -10.62 15.25
CA GLU A 99 -18.86 -9.93 16.55
C GLU A 99 -17.93 -10.58 17.58
N GLU A 100 -17.72 -11.88 17.45
CA GLU A 100 -16.91 -12.70 18.33
C GLU A 100 -15.98 -13.59 17.49
N ALA A 101 -14.89 -14.09 18.10
CA ALA A 101 -13.98 -15.00 17.44
C ALA A 101 -14.70 -16.27 16.96
N LEU A 102 -14.43 -16.67 15.72
CA LEU A 102 -14.97 -17.89 15.12
C LEU A 102 -13.89 -18.96 15.06
N TRP A 103 -14.19 -20.12 15.64
CA TRP A 103 -13.33 -21.30 15.60
C TRP A 103 -13.74 -22.22 14.45
N ALA A 104 -12.78 -22.55 13.61
CA ALA A 104 -12.93 -23.54 12.54
C ALA A 104 -11.84 -24.61 12.67
N GLY A 105 -12.14 -25.65 13.44
CA GLY A 105 -11.14 -26.61 13.88
C GLY A 105 -10.10 -25.95 14.81
N GLU A 106 -8.85 -25.99 14.44
CA GLU A 106 -7.75 -25.35 15.17
C GLU A 106 -7.53 -23.88 14.76
N LEU A 107 -8.24 -23.40 13.73
CA LEU A 107 -8.11 -22.05 13.22
C LEU A 107 -9.05 -21.11 13.98
N VAL A 108 -8.52 -19.93 14.36
CA VAL A 108 -9.27 -18.85 15.00
C VAL A 108 -9.30 -17.65 14.06
N TYR A 109 -10.51 -17.14 13.80
CA TYR A 109 -10.73 -15.91 13.06
C TYR A 109 -11.16 -14.81 14.05
N GLU A 110 -10.29 -13.83 14.25
CA GLU A 110 -10.57 -12.69 15.12
C GLU A 110 -11.52 -11.69 14.44
N PRO A 111 -12.45 -11.07 15.19
CA PRO A 111 -13.37 -10.10 14.62
C PRO A 111 -12.63 -8.92 13.98
N ALA A 112 -13.10 -8.50 12.80
CA ALA A 112 -12.66 -7.29 12.12
C ALA A 112 -13.89 -6.49 11.63
N PRO A 113 -13.81 -5.14 11.64
CA PRO A 113 -14.92 -4.29 11.25
C PRO A 113 -15.21 -4.37 9.76
N THR A 114 -16.48 -4.27 9.41
CA THR A 114 -16.95 -4.05 8.04
C THR A 114 -16.79 -2.58 7.67
N LEU A 115 -16.34 -2.28 6.46
CA LEU A 115 -16.18 -0.90 5.96
C LEU A 115 -17.10 -0.67 4.76
N GLY A 116 -18.38 -0.44 5.02
CA GLY A 116 -19.43 -0.30 4.02
C GLY A 116 -20.44 -1.45 4.06
N GLU A 117 -21.25 -1.59 3.02
CA GLU A 117 -22.33 -2.56 2.95
C GLU A 117 -21.98 -3.75 2.05
N GLY A 118 -22.64 -4.89 2.32
CA GLY A 118 -22.56 -6.08 1.49
C GLY A 118 -21.15 -6.65 1.35
N LEU A 119 -20.91 -7.35 0.25
CA LEU A 119 -19.64 -8.02 -0.02
C LEU A 119 -18.47 -7.03 -0.19
N GLU A 120 -18.72 -5.88 -0.79
CA GLU A 120 -17.70 -4.83 -0.97
C GLU A 120 -17.22 -4.28 0.39
N GLY A 121 -18.14 -4.08 1.33
CA GLY A 121 -17.81 -3.66 2.69
C GLY A 121 -17.00 -4.70 3.46
N LEU A 122 -17.28 -5.98 3.26
CA LEU A 122 -16.49 -7.08 3.83
C LEU A 122 -15.08 -7.14 3.24
N GLN A 123 -14.94 -6.99 1.93
CA GLN A 123 -13.64 -6.94 1.25
C GLN A 123 -12.82 -5.71 1.66
N ALA A 124 -13.47 -4.55 1.80
CA ALA A 124 -12.82 -3.34 2.31
C ALA A 124 -12.32 -3.52 3.75
N GLY A 125 -13.07 -4.22 4.61
CA GLY A 125 -12.66 -4.57 5.96
C GLY A 125 -11.43 -5.49 5.98
N LEU A 126 -11.37 -6.49 5.09
CA LEU A 126 -10.21 -7.38 4.98
C LEU A 126 -8.95 -6.62 4.54
N ARG A 127 -9.09 -5.72 3.56
CA ARG A 127 -8.00 -4.83 3.12
C ARG A 127 -7.53 -3.92 4.26
N ALA A 128 -8.45 -3.33 5.03
CA ALA A 128 -8.10 -2.50 6.17
C ALA A 128 -7.37 -3.27 7.26
N ALA A 129 -7.71 -4.54 7.50
CA ALA A 129 -7.00 -5.40 8.43
C ALA A 129 -5.55 -5.66 7.97
N ARG A 130 -5.30 -5.85 6.67
CA ARG A 130 -3.94 -5.92 6.10
C ARG A 130 -3.19 -4.60 6.30
N GLU A 131 -3.80 -3.48 5.93
CA GLU A 131 -3.18 -2.15 6.09
C GLU A 131 -2.83 -1.85 7.57
N ALA A 132 -3.67 -2.27 8.51
CA ALA A 132 -3.38 -2.16 9.93
C ALA A 132 -2.17 -3.01 10.35
N LEU A 133 -2.06 -4.22 9.83
CA LEU A 133 -0.93 -5.11 10.11
C LEU A 133 0.38 -4.59 9.51
N GLU A 134 0.36 -4.03 8.29
CA GLU A 134 1.51 -3.32 7.69
C GLU A 134 1.96 -2.15 8.55
N LYS A 135 1.00 -1.37 9.06
CA LYS A 135 1.29 -0.24 9.96
C LYS A 135 1.97 -0.71 11.25
N GLU A 136 1.48 -1.77 11.88
CA GLU A 136 2.10 -2.34 13.08
C GLU A 136 3.54 -2.82 12.83
N VAL A 137 3.79 -3.43 11.65
CA VAL A 137 5.15 -3.84 11.26
C VAL A 137 6.03 -2.61 11.06
N ALA A 138 5.52 -1.58 10.38
CA ALA A 138 6.25 -0.34 10.11
C ALA A 138 6.59 0.45 11.38
N GLU A 139 5.69 0.49 12.36
CA GLU A 139 5.89 1.16 13.66
C GLU A 139 7.01 0.51 14.49
N GLY A 140 7.29 -0.76 14.29
CA GLY A 140 8.40 -1.47 14.93
C GLY A 140 9.77 -1.21 14.31
N LEU A 141 9.87 -0.41 13.23
CA LEU A 141 11.14 -0.12 12.55
C LEU A 141 11.68 1.24 13.00
N GLU A 142 12.91 1.28 13.47
CA GLU A 142 13.56 2.50 13.97
C GLU A 142 14.63 3.01 13.00
N GLY A 143 14.72 4.33 12.88
CA GLY A 143 15.71 4.99 11.99
C GLY A 143 15.50 4.66 10.51
N GLY A 144 16.51 4.92 9.68
CA GLY A 144 16.54 4.57 8.27
C GLY A 144 15.46 5.20 7.40
N LEU A 145 15.39 4.79 6.13
CA LEU A 145 14.33 5.16 5.20
C LEU A 145 13.35 4.00 5.05
N LEU A 146 12.08 4.24 5.35
CA LEU A 146 11.01 3.29 5.07
C LEU A 146 10.41 3.54 3.69
N VAL A 147 10.36 2.50 2.86
CA VAL A 147 9.67 2.48 1.57
C VAL A 147 8.43 1.59 1.68
N VAL A 148 7.28 2.15 1.34
CA VAL A 148 6.00 1.41 1.30
C VAL A 148 5.50 1.30 -0.14
N ASP A 149 4.79 0.23 -0.46
CA ASP A 149 4.14 0.08 -1.76
C ASP A 149 2.92 1.00 -1.86
N GLY A 150 2.84 1.76 -2.95
CA GLY A 150 1.79 2.73 -3.18
C GLY A 150 2.00 4.07 -2.44
N PRO A 151 0.95 4.87 -2.29
CA PRO A 151 1.03 6.17 -1.65
C PRO A 151 1.21 6.05 -0.13
N VAL A 152 1.97 6.98 0.44
CA VAL A 152 2.12 7.08 1.90
C VAL A 152 0.75 7.24 2.57
N ARG A 153 0.43 6.32 3.48
CA ARG A 153 -0.83 6.31 4.25
C ARG A 153 -0.62 6.22 5.76
N LEU A 154 0.62 6.04 6.18
CA LEU A 154 1.00 5.95 7.59
C LEU A 154 1.86 7.16 7.97
N LEU A 155 1.82 7.51 9.23
CA LEU A 155 2.72 8.51 9.81
C LEU A 155 3.72 7.79 10.72
N ARG A 156 5.00 8.09 10.56
CA ARG A 156 6.07 7.65 11.46
C ARG A 156 7.09 8.77 11.63
N GLU A 157 7.86 8.70 12.69
CA GLU A 157 9.05 9.54 12.82
C GLU A 157 10.15 9.05 11.85
N GLY A 158 10.77 9.97 11.13
CA GLY A 158 11.84 9.70 10.17
C GLY A 158 11.41 9.67 8.70
N PRO A 159 12.36 9.42 7.80
CA PRO A 159 12.12 9.46 6.36
C PRO A 159 11.20 8.33 5.92
N LEU A 160 10.21 8.69 5.09
CA LEU A 160 9.19 7.79 4.58
C LEU A 160 8.93 8.09 3.11
N LEU A 161 8.91 7.05 2.28
CA LEU A 161 8.70 7.12 0.84
C LEU A 161 7.61 6.14 0.41
N GLY A 162 6.64 6.60 -0.38
CA GLY A 162 5.69 5.74 -1.08
C GLY A 162 6.16 5.49 -2.51
N TYR A 163 6.27 4.23 -2.91
CA TYR A 163 6.65 3.83 -4.26
C TYR A 163 5.42 3.41 -5.07
N ILE A 164 5.02 4.24 -6.03
CA ILE A 164 3.85 4.02 -6.88
C ILE A 164 4.30 3.35 -8.18
N LYS A 165 3.99 2.08 -8.35
CA LYS A 165 4.36 1.26 -9.52
C LYS A 165 3.45 1.49 -10.73
N THR A 166 2.17 1.80 -10.49
CA THR A 166 1.15 1.93 -11.52
C THR A 166 0.50 3.31 -11.49
N HIS A 167 0.47 3.96 -12.62
CA HIS A 167 -0.01 5.34 -12.77
C HIS A 167 -1.49 5.36 -13.14
N TRP A 168 -2.35 4.83 -12.27
CA TRP A 168 -3.80 4.90 -12.45
C TRP A 168 -4.35 6.32 -12.37
N VAL A 169 -3.69 7.20 -11.63
CA VAL A 169 -4.06 8.59 -11.46
C VAL A 169 -2.96 9.48 -12.01
N ARG A 170 -3.32 10.41 -12.89
CA ARG A 170 -2.42 11.45 -13.38
C ARG A 170 -2.47 12.63 -12.43
N TYR A 171 -1.36 12.97 -11.82
CA TYR A 171 -1.25 14.08 -10.87
C TYR A 171 -0.78 15.37 -11.51
N LEU A 172 -0.16 15.30 -12.69
CA LEU A 172 0.32 16.48 -13.41
C LEU A 172 -0.79 17.07 -14.28
N PRO A 173 -0.89 18.41 -14.35
CA PRO A 173 -1.69 19.06 -15.37
C PRO A 173 -1.09 18.79 -16.75
N LYS A 174 -1.94 18.77 -17.77
CA LYS A 174 -1.59 18.34 -19.13
C LYS A 174 -0.37 19.06 -19.73
N GLU A 175 -0.23 20.35 -19.45
CA GLU A 175 0.90 21.18 -19.91
C GLU A 175 2.26 20.80 -19.25
N ARG A 176 2.22 20.05 -18.16
CA ARG A 176 3.42 19.57 -17.45
C ARG A 176 3.77 18.12 -17.77
N GLU A 177 2.86 17.38 -18.41
CA GLU A 177 3.07 15.95 -18.74
C GLU A 177 4.18 15.74 -19.78
N ALA A 178 4.41 16.67 -20.67
CA ALA A 178 5.47 16.56 -21.70
C ALA A 178 6.87 16.27 -21.11
N LEU A 179 7.13 16.73 -19.88
CA LEU A 179 8.39 16.45 -19.20
C LEU A 179 8.57 14.96 -18.88
N LEU A 180 7.48 14.20 -18.62
CA LEU A 180 7.56 12.76 -18.33
C LEU A 180 8.15 11.97 -19.49
N GLU A 181 7.81 12.35 -20.73
CA GLU A 181 8.31 11.71 -21.93
C GLU A 181 9.76 12.09 -22.22
N ALA A 182 10.18 13.30 -21.81
CA ALA A 182 11.51 13.84 -22.02
C ALA A 182 12.54 13.39 -20.96
N LEU A 183 12.13 12.79 -19.83
CA LEU A 183 13.06 12.33 -18.80
C LEU A 183 14.03 11.28 -19.37
N ALA A 184 15.32 11.45 -19.13
CA ALA A 184 16.31 10.40 -19.36
C ALA A 184 16.34 9.41 -18.18
N PRO A 185 16.87 8.18 -18.38
CA PRO A 185 17.07 7.22 -17.28
C PRO A 185 17.85 7.83 -16.11
N GLY A 186 17.31 7.68 -14.90
CA GLY A 186 17.87 8.28 -13.67
C GLY A 186 17.47 9.74 -13.43
N GLU A 187 16.71 10.35 -14.34
CA GLU A 187 16.15 11.68 -14.14
C GLU A 187 14.76 11.64 -13.51
N ARG A 188 14.40 12.74 -12.85
CA ARG A 188 13.12 12.95 -12.22
C ARG A 188 12.49 14.28 -12.60
N THR A 189 11.19 14.40 -12.43
CA THR A 189 10.55 15.71 -12.44
C THR A 189 10.94 16.52 -11.20
N PRO A 190 10.76 17.85 -11.20
CA PRO A 190 10.69 18.61 -9.97
C PRO A 190 9.67 18.04 -9.02
N ALA A 191 9.89 18.20 -7.71
CA ALA A 191 8.92 17.83 -6.71
C ALA A 191 7.70 18.75 -6.77
N PHE A 192 6.53 18.19 -6.52
CA PHE A 192 5.27 18.91 -6.50
C PHE A 192 4.39 18.39 -5.37
N ARG A 193 3.48 19.22 -4.92
CA ARG A 193 2.52 18.88 -3.89
C ARG A 193 1.23 18.37 -4.52
N VAL A 194 0.72 17.27 -3.98
CA VAL A 194 -0.59 16.73 -4.32
C VAL A 194 -1.45 16.63 -3.07
N HIS A 195 -2.74 16.90 -3.24
CA HIS A 195 -3.72 16.68 -2.18
C HIS A 195 -4.52 15.42 -2.50
N ARG A 196 -4.53 14.46 -1.59
CA ARG A 196 -5.27 13.21 -1.76
C ARG A 196 -5.86 12.72 -0.45
N LYS A 197 -7.18 12.50 -0.43
CA LYS A 197 -7.92 11.98 0.75
C LYS A 197 -7.56 12.71 2.05
N GLY A 198 -7.47 14.05 2.02
CA GLY A 198 -7.13 14.87 3.19
C GLY A 198 -5.65 14.90 3.56
N LEU A 199 -4.78 14.21 2.81
CA LEU A 199 -3.33 14.24 3.01
C LEU A 199 -2.66 15.15 1.97
N GLU A 200 -1.71 15.95 2.42
CA GLU A 200 -0.85 16.75 1.58
C GLU A 200 0.51 16.06 1.44
N LEU A 201 0.84 15.62 0.22
CA LEU A 201 2.02 14.80 -0.06
C LEU A 201 2.96 15.53 -1.04
N ALA A 202 4.26 15.45 -0.80
CA ALA A 202 5.26 15.76 -1.82
C ALA A 202 5.41 14.55 -2.74
N SER A 203 5.42 14.78 -4.06
CA SER A 203 5.51 13.73 -5.06
C SER A 203 6.44 14.14 -6.20
N TRP A 204 7.00 13.18 -6.90
CA TRP A 204 7.76 13.36 -8.13
C TRP A 204 7.69 12.09 -8.98
N TYR A 205 7.90 12.21 -10.26
CA TYR A 205 8.09 11.08 -11.16
C TYR A 205 9.58 10.88 -11.41
N VAL A 206 10.01 9.63 -11.46
CA VAL A 206 11.38 9.25 -11.78
C VAL A 206 11.38 8.25 -12.93
N ARG A 207 12.24 8.45 -13.93
CA ARG A 207 12.50 7.43 -14.93
C ARG A 207 13.61 6.53 -14.42
N LEU A 208 13.25 5.29 -14.09
CA LEU A 208 14.22 4.31 -13.65
C LEU A 208 15.20 3.98 -14.77
N PRO A 209 16.49 3.75 -14.46
CA PRO A 209 17.43 3.21 -15.44
C PRO A 209 16.91 1.84 -15.90
N LEU A 210 17.10 1.54 -17.18
CA LEU A 210 16.84 0.19 -17.67
C LEU A 210 17.80 -0.77 -16.96
N PRO A 211 17.34 -1.99 -16.61
CA PRO A 211 18.26 -3.01 -16.12
C PRO A 211 19.37 -3.23 -17.18
N PRO A 212 20.60 -3.52 -16.78
CA PRO A 212 21.64 -3.90 -17.73
C PRO A 212 21.12 -5.08 -18.58
N GLU A 213 21.37 -5.03 -19.88
CA GLU A 213 20.98 -6.09 -20.79
C GLU A 213 21.63 -7.40 -20.31
N GLY A 214 20.80 -8.40 -19.94
CA GLY A 214 21.28 -9.73 -19.55
C GLY A 214 20.93 -10.19 -18.14
N LEU A 215 20.00 -9.55 -17.42
CA LEU A 215 19.39 -10.09 -16.20
C LEU A 215 17.97 -10.59 -16.48
#